data_4ea67f656cde79feced8177dc4ed7f1f
#
_entry.id   4ea67f656cde79feced8177dc4ed7f1f
#
_cell.length_a   1.000
_cell.length_b   1.000
_cell.length_c   1.000
_cell.angle_alpha   90.00
_cell.angle_beta   90.00
_cell.angle_gamma   90.00
#
_symmetry.space_group_name_H-M   'P 1'
#
loop_
_entity.id
_entity.type
_entity.pdbx_description
1 polymer ?
#
loop_
_entity_poly.entity_id
_entity_poly.type
_entity_poly.pdbx_seq_one_letter_code
_entity_poly.pdbx_strand_id
1 'polypeptide(L)' 'MANHLTPEELSKEIGMDREAIIKVCIEEGVPIYHGKIDKYLFQAQLEAIHTPVVQHA' A
#
# COMPACT_ATOMS: atom_id res chain seq x y z
N MET A 1 5.76 0.41 -17.64
CA MET A 1 6.04 1.21 -16.57
C MET A 1 5.99 0.45 -15.31
N ALA A 2 6.95 0.56 -14.53
CA ALA A 2 6.98 -0.23 -13.34
C ALA A 2 6.08 0.39 -12.30
N ASN A 3 5.23 -0.39 -11.74
CA ASN A 3 4.39 0.07 -10.66
C ASN A 3 4.94 -0.36 -9.33
N HIS A 4 6.18 -0.84 -9.31
CA HIS A 4 6.80 -1.33 -8.09
C HIS A 4 7.75 -0.27 -7.55
N LEU A 5 7.52 0.11 -6.32
CA LEU A 5 8.30 1.15 -5.67
C LEU A 5 8.84 0.62 -4.35
N THR A 6 9.99 1.15 -3.95
CA THR A 6 10.49 0.84 -2.62
C THR A 6 9.61 1.51 -1.59
N PRO A 7 9.62 1.03 -0.34
CA PRO A 7 8.83 1.70 0.70
C PRO A 7 9.15 3.17 0.83
N GLU A 8 10.41 3.56 0.60
CA GLU A 8 10.77 4.95 0.66
C GLU A 8 10.14 5.74 -0.46
N GLU A 9 10.17 5.19 -1.66
CA GLU A 9 9.57 5.87 -2.81
C GLU A 9 8.06 5.98 -2.62
N LEU A 10 7.46 4.92 -2.15
CA LEU A 10 6.03 4.90 -1.93
C LEU A 10 5.65 5.88 -0.84
N SER A 11 6.47 6.00 0.18
CA SER A 11 6.25 6.95 1.25
C SER A 11 6.16 8.37 0.73
N LYS A 12 7.04 8.72 -0.20
CA LYS A 12 7.03 10.05 -0.77
C LYS A 12 5.82 10.26 -1.67
N GLU A 13 5.43 9.22 -2.38
CA GLU A 13 4.31 9.35 -3.29
C GLU A 13 2.98 9.54 -2.57
N ILE A 14 2.79 8.80 -1.50
CA ILE A 14 1.51 8.83 -0.82
C ILE A 14 1.51 9.66 0.44
N GLY A 15 2.65 10.05 0.93
CA GLY A 15 2.71 10.86 2.14
C GLY A 15 2.52 10.07 3.41
N MET A 16 2.91 8.80 3.42
CA MET A 16 2.84 7.97 4.61
C MET A 16 4.23 7.64 5.08
N ASP A 17 4.35 7.35 6.37
CA ASP A 17 5.63 6.92 6.90
C ASP A 17 6.02 5.58 6.32
N ARG A 18 7.31 5.41 6.09
CA ARG A 18 7.82 4.17 5.55
C ARG A 18 7.43 2.97 6.40
N GLU A 19 7.51 3.12 7.71
CA GLU A 19 7.16 2.02 8.61
C GLU A 19 5.68 1.70 8.54
N ALA A 20 4.85 2.71 8.37
CA ALA A 20 3.42 2.49 8.23
C ALA A 20 3.12 1.71 6.95
N ILE A 21 3.85 2.01 5.89
CA ILE A 21 3.67 1.30 4.64
C ILE A 21 4.03 -0.16 4.80
N ILE A 22 5.15 -0.43 5.44
CA ILE A 22 5.58 -1.81 5.65
C ILE A 22 4.56 -2.56 6.51
N LYS A 23 4.06 -1.89 7.53
CA LYS A 23 3.09 -2.52 8.40
C LYS A 23 1.81 -2.88 7.66
N VAL A 24 1.34 -1.99 6.80
CA VAL A 24 0.16 -2.28 6.00
C VAL A 24 0.41 -3.46 5.07
N CYS A 25 1.59 -3.52 4.47
CA CYS A 25 1.90 -4.63 3.60
C CYS A 25 1.84 -5.95 4.34
N ILE A 26 2.35 -5.97 5.56
CA ILE A 26 2.35 -7.19 6.34
C ILE A 26 0.94 -7.55 6.78
N GLU A 27 0.21 -6.58 7.25
CA GLU A 27 -1.13 -6.85 7.79
C GLU A 27 -2.14 -7.18 6.71
N GLU A 28 -2.02 -6.53 5.57
CA GLU A 28 -2.99 -6.73 4.50
C GLU A 28 -2.52 -7.73 3.45
N GLY A 29 -1.33 -8.27 3.63
CA GLY A 29 -0.86 -9.28 2.69
C GLY A 29 -0.42 -8.73 1.36
N VAL A 30 0.00 -7.49 1.30
CA VAL A 30 0.51 -6.94 0.05
C VAL A 30 1.93 -7.47 -0.14
N PRO A 31 2.18 -8.18 -1.23
CA PRO A 31 3.50 -8.80 -1.40
C PRO A 31 4.58 -7.75 -1.69
N ILE A 32 5.77 -8.04 -1.19
CA ILE A 32 6.92 -7.21 -1.44
C ILE A 32 7.92 -8.05 -2.20
N TYR A 33 8.21 -7.65 -3.44
CA TYR A 33 9.15 -8.37 -4.28
C TYR A 33 10.44 -7.59 -4.42
N HIS A 34 11.55 -8.21 -4.06
CA HIS A 34 12.86 -7.56 -4.19
C HIS A 34 12.87 -6.20 -3.53
N GLY A 35 12.21 -6.10 -2.38
CA GLY A 35 12.16 -4.85 -1.66
C GLY A 35 11.27 -3.80 -2.26
N LYS A 36 10.42 -4.18 -3.22
CA LYS A 36 9.53 -3.22 -3.86
C LYS A 36 8.09 -3.66 -3.72
N ILE A 37 7.20 -2.69 -3.67
CA ILE A 37 5.80 -2.92 -3.44
C ILE A 37 5.01 -2.49 -4.66
N ASP A 38 4.02 -3.28 -5.04
CA ASP A 38 3.15 -2.92 -6.14
C ASP A 38 2.26 -1.76 -5.69
N LYS A 39 2.45 -0.61 -6.30
CA LYS A 39 1.76 0.60 -5.91
C LYS A 39 0.25 0.47 -6.01
N TYR A 40 -0.23 -0.11 -7.10
CA TYR A 40 -1.67 -0.20 -7.30
C TYR A 40 -2.31 -1.15 -6.29
N LEU A 41 -1.62 -2.24 -6.00
CA LEU A 41 -2.13 -3.17 -5.02
C LEU A 41 -2.17 -2.53 -3.64
N PHE A 42 -1.12 -1.79 -3.32
CA PHE A 42 -1.04 -1.11 -2.03
C PHE A 42 -2.15 -0.08 -1.92
N GLN A 43 -2.37 0.71 -2.96
CA GLN A 43 -3.40 1.73 -2.92
C GLN A 43 -4.79 1.13 -2.82
N ALA A 44 -5.01 0.01 -3.51
CA ALA A 44 -6.29 -0.66 -3.41
C ALA A 44 -6.56 -1.13 -1.99
N GLN A 45 -5.53 -1.63 -1.32
CA GLN A 45 -5.70 -2.07 0.06
C GLN A 45 -5.92 -0.88 1.00
N LEU A 46 -5.23 0.22 0.75
CA LEU A 46 -5.44 1.40 1.55
C LEU A 46 -6.87 1.89 1.44
N GLU A 47 -7.40 1.90 0.25
CA GLU A 47 -8.76 2.34 0.06
C GLU A 47 -9.74 1.41 0.77
N ALA A 48 -9.47 0.13 0.73
CA ALA A 48 -10.32 -0.82 1.41
C ALA A 48 -10.31 -0.62 2.92
N ILE A 49 -9.17 -0.21 3.46
CA ILE A 49 -9.08 0.02 4.88
C ILE A 49 -9.77 1.31 5.27
N HIS A 50 -9.51 2.36 4.51
CA HIS A 50 -10.00 3.67 4.89
C HIS A 50 -11.44 3.93 4.49
N THR A 51 -11.89 3.31 3.43
CA THR A 51 -13.23 3.53 2.98
C THR A 51 -14.16 2.70 3.78
N PRO A 52 -15.03 3.26 4.47
CA PRO A 52 -15.97 2.50 5.24
C PRO A 52 -16.79 1.82 4.26
N VAL A 53 -16.97 0.69 4.42
CA VAL A 53 -17.62 -0.06 3.57
C VAL A 53 -18.91 0.15 3.63
N VAL A 54 -19.42 0.81 3.09
CA VAL A 54 -20.61 0.98 3.15
C VAL A 54 -21.28 0.21 2.45
N GLN A 55 -21.52 -0.38 2.36
CA GLN A 55 -22.04 -1.10 1.61
C GLN A 55 -23.18 -1.19 1.61
N HIS A 56 -23.78 -1.01 1.53
CA HIS A 56 -24.80 -1.09 1.53
C HIS A 56 -25.28 -1.69 0.85
N ALA A 57 -25.41 -1.98 0.92
CA ALA A 57 -25.86 -2.45 0.33
C ALA A 57 -26.67 -2.66 0.21
#